data_1055fccfcb5244557fa47566f17a2484
#
_entry.id   1055fccfcb5244557fa47566f17a2484
#
_cell.length_a   1.000
_cell.length_b   1.000
_cell.length_c   1.000
_cell.angle_alpha   90.00
_cell.angle_beta   90.00
_cell.angle_gamma   90.00
#
_symmetry.space_group_name_H-M   'P 1'
#
loop_
_entity.id
_entity.type
_entity.pdbx_description
1 polymer ?
#
loop_
_entity_poly.entity_id
_entity_poly.type
_entity_poly.pdbx_seq_one_letter_code
_entity_poly.pdbx_strand_id
1 'polypeptide(L)'
;MRIDATKAVTAIGQVLQEQIAHGLLAPGSKLPAERKLSELFATTRITVREALLQLEAQGQIYREERRGWFVSPPRLAYNLMQRSHFHAMVSAQGRVPSTEVISARLQPASAAVCAWLQLPALSSVIQICRARRIDERLVLYVCLLYTSDAADDTPC
;
A
#
# COMPACT_ATOMS: atom_id res chain seq x y z
N MET A 1 20.82 11.59 -33.60
CA MET A 1 21.49 10.77 -32.57
C MET A 1 20.39 10.14 -31.71
N ARG A 2 20.01 8.87 -31.94
CA ARG A 2 19.04 8.16 -31.10
C ARG A 2 19.70 7.91 -29.76
N ILE A 3 19.32 8.65 -28.75
CA ILE A 3 19.64 8.28 -27.36
C ILE A 3 18.98 6.91 -27.16
N ASP A 4 19.77 5.95 -26.77
CA ASP A 4 19.30 4.60 -26.47
C ASP A 4 18.14 4.72 -25.46
N ALA A 5 16.94 4.27 -25.80
CA ALA A 5 15.73 4.48 -25.00
C ALA A 5 15.94 4.03 -23.53
N THR A 6 16.70 2.95 -23.36
CA THR A 6 17.09 2.42 -22.04
C THR A 6 17.91 3.42 -21.23
N LYS A 7 18.86 4.12 -21.86
CA LYS A 7 19.66 5.17 -21.18
C LYS A 7 18.80 6.36 -20.76
N ALA A 8 17.83 6.74 -21.61
CA ALA A 8 16.91 7.83 -21.29
C ALA A 8 15.98 7.45 -20.12
N VAL A 9 15.46 6.23 -20.08
CA VAL A 9 14.65 5.72 -18.96
C VAL A 9 15.42 5.78 -17.65
N THR A 10 16.66 5.29 -17.65
CA THR A 10 17.54 5.31 -16.47
C THR A 10 17.85 6.73 -16.01
N ALA A 11 18.19 7.63 -16.93
CA ALA A 11 18.52 9.02 -16.61
C ALA A 11 17.32 9.77 -15.99
N ILE A 12 16.10 9.59 -16.53
CA ILE A 12 14.88 10.16 -15.99
C ILE A 12 14.64 9.64 -14.56
N GLY A 13 14.76 8.32 -14.39
CA GLY A 13 14.60 7.66 -13.08
C GLY A 13 15.55 8.24 -12.05
N GLN A 14 16.85 8.35 -12.38
CA GLN A 14 17.87 8.89 -11.48
C GLN A 14 17.58 10.34 -11.07
N VAL A 15 17.26 11.22 -12.01
CA VAL A 15 16.95 12.64 -11.69
C VAL A 15 15.76 12.73 -10.76
N LEU A 16 14.68 11.98 -11.01
CA LEU A 16 13.51 12.00 -10.13
C LEU A 16 13.82 11.41 -8.75
N GLN A 17 14.61 10.34 -8.67
CA GLN A 17 15.07 9.76 -7.41
C GLN A 17 15.89 10.74 -6.58
N GLU A 18 16.85 11.43 -7.20
CA GLU A 18 17.65 12.45 -6.54
C GLU A 18 16.78 13.58 -5.99
N GLN A 19 15.83 14.08 -6.77
CA GLN A 19 14.93 15.15 -6.33
C GLN A 19 14.03 14.71 -5.18
N ILE A 20 13.56 13.47 -5.19
CA ILE A 20 12.79 12.87 -4.07
C ILE A 20 13.69 12.74 -2.83
N ALA A 21 14.90 12.20 -2.99
CA ALA A 21 15.85 12.00 -1.89
C ALA A 21 16.28 13.32 -1.20
N HIS A 22 16.44 14.39 -1.99
CA HIS A 22 16.77 15.72 -1.47
C HIS A 22 15.55 16.53 -1.02
N GLY A 23 14.33 15.95 -1.06
CA GLY A 23 13.11 16.62 -0.60
C GLY A 23 12.58 17.73 -1.52
N LEU A 24 13.17 17.91 -2.72
CA LEU A 24 12.67 18.85 -3.73
C LEU A 24 11.29 18.43 -4.25
N LEU A 25 11.06 17.12 -4.34
CA LEU A 25 9.78 16.51 -4.58
C LEU A 25 9.28 15.92 -3.27
N ALA A 26 8.40 16.65 -2.58
CA ALA A 26 7.93 16.28 -1.25
C ALA A 26 7.04 15.02 -1.29
N PRO A 27 7.03 14.19 -0.23
CA PRO A 27 6.10 13.07 -0.09
C PRO A 27 4.64 13.53 -0.27
N GLY A 28 3.86 12.78 -1.05
CA GLY A 28 2.47 13.12 -1.38
C GLY A 28 2.31 14.20 -2.45
N SER A 29 3.38 14.86 -2.90
CA SER A 29 3.30 15.85 -3.96
C SER A 29 3.03 15.19 -5.32
N LYS A 30 2.29 15.91 -6.17
CA LYS A 30 1.96 15.47 -7.51
C LYS A 30 3.12 15.76 -8.46
N LEU A 31 3.54 14.75 -9.23
CA LEU A 31 4.51 14.92 -10.30
C LEU A 31 3.89 15.68 -11.50
N PRO A 32 4.72 16.36 -12.30
CA PRO A 32 4.27 16.94 -13.56
C PRO A 32 3.67 15.88 -14.49
N ALA A 33 2.71 16.28 -15.32
CA ALA A 33 2.10 15.37 -16.29
C ALA A 33 3.15 14.77 -17.25
N GLU A 34 2.94 13.53 -17.71
CA GLU A 34 3.85 12.81 -18.63
C GLU A 34 4.23 13.67 -19.85
N ARG A 35 3.31 14.50 -20.36
CA ARG A 35 3.59 15.42 -21.45
C ARG A 35 4.66 16.46 -21.08
N LYS A 36 4.51 17.08 -19.91
CA LYS A 36 5.47 18.09 -19.42
C LYS A 36 6.84 17.47 -19.14
N LEU A 37 6.85 16.26 -18.57
CA LEU A 37 8.10 15.50 -18.38
C LEU A 37 8.75 15.14 -19.71
N SER A 38 7.98 14.73 -20.73
CA SER A 38 8.55 14.43 -22.05
C SER A 38 9.17 15.65 -22.74
N GLU A 39 8.58 16.83 -22.54
CA GLU A 39 9.14 18.11 -22.99
C GLU A 39 10.44 18.45 -22.23
N LEU A 40 10.42 18.31 -20.91
CA LEU A 40 11.57 18.62 -20.04
C LEU A 40 12.80 17.75 -20.31
N PHE A 41 12.57 16.44 -20.52
CA PHE A 41 13.65 15.49 -20.79
C PHE A 41 13.94 15.28 -22.28
N ALA A 42 13.32 16.07 -23.18
CA ALA A 42 13.46 15.99 -24.63
C ALA A 42 13.32 14.54 -25.16
N THR A 43 12.31 13.81 -24.67
CA THR A 43 12.08 12.40 -24.99
C THR A 43 10.61 12.09 -25.27
N THR A 44 10.29 10.83 -25.58
CA THR A 44 8.91 10.44 -25.85
C THR A 44 8.11 10.20 -24.56
N ARG A 45 6.78 10.32 -24.63
CA ARG A 45 5.90 9.97 -23.50
C ARG A 45 6.00 8.50 -23.09
N ILE A 46 6.30 7.62 -24.06
CA ILE A 46 6.47 6.18 -23.80
C ILE A 46 7.69 5.98 -22.90
N THR A 47 8.82 6.60 -23.22
CA THR A 47 10.06 6.56 -22.42
C THR A 47 9.85 7.11 -21.02
N VAL A 48 9.14 8.24 -20.89
CA VAL A 48 8.78 8.82 -19.58
C VAL A 48 7.92 7.85 -18.77
N ARG A 49 6.88 7.29 -19.38
CA ARG A 49 5.99 6.33 -18.72
C ARG A 49 6.73 5.10 -18.22
N GLU A 50 7.65 4.59 -19.02
CA GLU A 50 8.50 3.45 -18.64
C GLU A 50 9.36 3.78 -17.40
N ALA A 51 9.99 4.95 -17.36
CA ALA A 51 10.74 5.41 -16.19
C ALA A 51 9.83 5.54 -14.95
N LEU A 52 8.63 6.11 -15.10
CA LEU A 52 7.68 6.24 -14.01
C LEU A 52 7.18 4.88 -13.50
N LEU A 53 6.93 3.92 -14.39
CA LEU A 53 6.56 2.55 -13.99
C LEU A 53 7.68 1.84 -13.22
N GLN A 54 8.95 2.08 -13.57
CA GLN A 54 10.08 1.54 -12.82
C GLN A 54 10.16 2.16 -11.42
N LEU A 55 9.95 3.47 -11.28
CA LEU A 55 9.90 4.15 -9.97
C LEU A 55 8.69 3.69 -9.13
N GLU A 56 7.56 3.41 -9.76
CA GLU A 56 6.39 2.83 -9.09
C GLU A 56 6.68 1.41 -8.59
N ALA A 57 7.30 0.57 -9.40
CA ALA A 57 7.72 -0.78 -9.01
C ALA A 57 8.70 -0.76 -7.81
N GLN A 58 9.53 0.28 -7.70
CA GLN A 58 10.40 0.53 -6.56
C GLN A 58 9.67 1.15 -5.36
N GLY A 59 8.39 1.53 -5.52
CA GLY A 59 7.57 2.14 -4.48
C GLY A 59 7.94 3.59 -4.14
N GLN A 60 8.69 4.27 -5.01
CA GLN A 60 9.09 5.67 -4.81
C GLN A 60 8.00 6.66 -5.21
N ILE A 61 7.19 6.28 -6.17
CA ILE A 61 5.99 7.00 -6.60
C ILE A 61 4.81 6.04 -6.70
N TYR A 62 3.61 6.58 -6.81
CA TYR A 62 2.40 5.81 -7.05
C TYR A 62 1.49 6.55 -8.00
N ARG A 63 0.63 5.81 -8.68
CA ARG A 63 -0.36 6.35 -9.59
C ARG A 63 -1.74 6.40 -8.95
N GLU A 64 -2.42 7.53 -9.08
CA GLU A 64 -3.85 7.62 -8.84
C GLU A 64 -4.60 7.72 -10.17
N GLU A 65 -5.64 6.91 -10.32
CA GLU A 65 -6.42 6.88 -11.54
C GLU A 65 -7.02 8.27 -11.83
N ARG A 66 -6.87 8.73 -13.08
CA ARG A 66 -7.29 10.06 -13.58
C ARG A 66 -6.65 11.27 -12.88
N ARG A 67 -5.87 11.07 -11.83
CA ARG A 67 -5.19 12.16 -11.09
C ARG A 67 -3.72 12.30 -11.43
N GLY A 68 -3.07 11.23 -11.86
CA GLY A 68 -1.67 11.23 -12.28
C GLY A 68 -0.73 10.56 -11.29
N TRP A 69 0.54 10.96 -11.29
CA TRP A 69 1.61 10.38 -10.50
C TRP A 69 1.91 11.22 -9.27
N PHE A 70 2.22 10.57 -8.16
CA PHE A 70 2.48 11.19 -6.86
C PHE A 70 3.72 10.57 -6.22
N VAL A 71 4.48 11.36 -5.47
CA VAL A 71 5.60 10.86 -4.66
C VAL A 71 5.08 10.04 -3.50
N SER A 72 5.61 8.83 -3.33
CA SER A 72 5.21 7.96 -2.23
C SER A 72 5.63 8.55 -0.88
N PRO A 73 4.79 8.42 0.15
CA PRO A 73 5.22 8.72 1.51
C PRO A 73 6.32 7.74 1.95
N PRO A 74 7.12 8.09 2.97
CA PRO A 74 8.13 7.20 3.52
C PRO A 74 7.52 5.83 3.87
N ARG A 75 8.27 4.76 3.62
CA ARG A 75 7.83 3.41 3.97
C ARG A 75 7.72 3.27 5.48
N LEU A 76 6.66 2.63 5.94
CA LEU A 76 6.55 2.28 7.34
C LEU A 76 7.55 1.18 7.69
N ALA A 77 8.26 1.39 8.78
CA ALA A 77 9.05 0.33 9.39
C ALA A 77 8.11 -0.65 10.11
N TYR A 78 8.13 -1.91 9.71
CA TYR A 78 7.35 -2.97 10.36
C TYR A 78 8.30 -3.93 11.07
N ASN A 79 8.23 -3.96 12.39
CA ASN A 79 9.02 -4.89 13.19
C ASN A 79 8.22 -6.18 13.42
N LEU A 80 8.59 -7.25 12.74
CA LEU A 80 7.95 -8.57 12.86
C LEU A 80 8.11 -9.20 14.25
N MET A 81 9.12 -8.77 15.02
CA MET A 81 9.39 -9.31 16.35
C MET A 81 8.57 -8.61 17.45
N GLN A 82 7.97 -7.47 17.16
CA GLN A 82 7.09 -6.77 18.08
C GLN A 82 5.63 -7.04 17.72
N ARG A 83 4.87 -7.56 18.69
CA ARG A 83 3.40 -7.62 18.62
C ARG A 83 2.83 -6.22 18.86
N SER A 84 2.95 -5.32 17.90
CA SER A 84 2.35 -4.00 18.01
C SER A 84 1.00 -3.98 17.29
N HIS A 85 0.01 -3.34 17.91
CA HIS A 85 -1.26 -3.08 17.25
C HIS A 85 -1.06 -2.14 16.06
N PHE A 86 -1.76 -2.37 14.96
CA PHE A 86 -1.65 -1.58 13.74
C PHE A 86 -1.72 -0.07 13.99
N HIS A 87 -2.69 0.40 14.79
CA HIS A 87 -2.86 1.81 15.12
C HIS A 87 -1.65 2.37 15.85
N ALA A 88 -1.19 1.70 16.90
CA ALA A 88 -0.02 2.14 17.68
C ALA A 88 1.25 2.21 16.82
N MET A 89 1.49 1.19 15.99
CA MET A 89 2.63 1.13 15.10
C MET A 89 2.64 2.27 14.07
N VAL A 90 1.49 2.57 13.48
CA VAL A 90 1.36 3.62 12.47
C VAL A 90 1.46 5.01 13.11
N SER A 91 0.78 5.23 14.24
CA SER A 91 0.82 6.51 14.97
C SER A 91 2.21 6.84 15.51
N ALA A 92 2.95 5.82 15.98
CA ALA A 92 4.33 6.01 16.45
C ALA A 92 5.28 6.51 15.36
N GLN A 93 4.92 6.35 14.08
CA GLN A 93 5.66 6.85 12.92
C GLN A 93 5.07 8.13 12.34
N GLY A 94 4.24 8.84 13.11
CA GLY A 94 3.66 10.13 12.73
C GLY A 94 2.61 10.06 11.62
N ARG A 95 2.05 8.86 11.36
CA ARG A 95 1.02 8.65 10.32
C ARG A 95 -0.36 8.44 10.96
N VAL A 96 -1.40 8.66 10.21
CA VAL A 96 -2.80 8.56 10.67
C VAL A 96 -3.39 7.22 10.26
N PRO A 97 -3.58 6.26 11.20
CA PRO A 97 -4.23 5.00 10.90
C PRO A 97 -5.74 5.13 10.98
N SER A 98 -6.46 4.39 10.14
CA SER A 98 -7.88 4.15 10.30
C SER A 98 -8.24 2.69 9.99
N THR A 99 -9.30 2.20 10.63
CA THR A 99 -9.81 0.85 10.39
C THR A 99 -11.33 0.94 10.26
N GLU A 100 -11.84 0.43 9.16
CA GLU A 100 -13.26 0.34 8.86
C GLU A 100 -13.69 -1.12 8.82
N VAL A 101 -14.73 -1.49 9.54
CA VAL A 101 -15.34 -2.82 9.45
C VAL A 101 -16.26 -2.83 8.23
N ILE A 102 -15.87 -3.57 7.21
CA ILE A 102 -16.64 -3.69 5.96
C ILE A 102 -17.82 -4.67 6.11
N SER A 103 -17.57 -5.76 6.83
CA SER A 103 -18.63 -6.73 7.15
C SER A 103 -18.29 -7.54 8.39
N ALA A 104 -19.33 -7.92 9.14
CA ALA A 104 -19.27 -8.90 10.23
C ALA A 104 -20.42 -9.87 10.04
N ARG A 105 -20.13 -11.17 9.99
CA ARG A 105 -21.12 -12.21 9.73
C ARG A 105 -20.87 -13.43 10.60
N LEU A 106 -21.93 -13.96 11.20
CA LEU A 106 -21.94 -15.31 11.74
C LEU A 106 -22.28 -16.26 10.58
N GLN A 107 -21.47 -17.29 10.37
CA GLN A 107 -21.68 -18.26 9.31
C GLN A 107 -21.20 -19.65 9.72
N PRO A 108 -21.75 -20.73 9.12
CA PRO A 108 -21.25 -22.08 9.34
C PRO A 108 -19.76 -22.17 8.89
N ALA A 109 -18.96 -22.84 9.69
CA ALA A 109 -17.57 -23.11 9.34
C ALA A 109 -17.51 -24.12 8.18
N SER A 110 -16.72 -23.82 7.14
CA SER A 110 -16.43 -24.79 6.09
C SER A 110 -15.58 -25.94 6.64
N ALA A 111 -15.56 -27.08 5.95
CA ALA A 111 -14.72 -28.21 6.34
C ALA A 111 -13.24 -27.85 6.52
N ALA A 112 -12.69 -26.99 5.64
CA ALA A 112 -11.33 -26.48 5.75
C ALA A 112 -11.12 -25.63 7.01
N VAL A 113 -12.06 -24.75 7.34
CA VAL A 113 -12.02 -23.91 8.55
C VAL A 113 -12.12 -24.77 9.80
N CYS A 114 -13.01 -25.76 9.84
CA CYS A 114 -13.08 -26.72 10.94
C CYS A 114 -11.74 -27.43 11.14
N ALA A 115 -11.10 -27.88 10.07
CA ALA A 115 -9.80 -28.55 10.16
C ALA A 115 -8.70 -27.62 10.67
N TRP A 116 -8.61 -26.38 10.18
CA TRP A 116 -7.58 -25.41 10.58
C TRP A 116 -7.73 -24.92 12.02
N LEU A 117 -8.97 -24.70 12.46
CA LEU A 117 -9.27 -24.21 13.81
C LEU A 117 -9.61 -25.32 14.81
N GLN A 118 -9.52 -26.60 14.38
CA GLN A 118 -9.83 -27.80 15.18
C GLN A 118 -11.25 -27.75 15.80
N LEU A 119 -12.22 -27.29 15.00
CA LEU A 119 -13.61 -27.14 15.44
C LEU A 119 -14.42 -28.42 15.16
N PRO A 120 -15.42 -28.72 16.01
CA PRO A 120 -16.37 -29.76 15.74
C PRO A 120 -17.13 -29.53 14.43
N ALA A 121 -17.74 -30.61 13.88
CA ALA A 121 -18.63 -30.48 12.74
C ALA A 121 -19.83 -29.56 13.09
N LEU A 122 -20.30 -28.80 12.09
CA LEU A 122 -21.42 -27.84 12.22
C LEU A 122 -21.16 -26.66 13.15
N SER A 123 -19.91 -26.39 13.51
CA SER A 123 -19.55 -25.19 14.23
C SER A 123 -19.82 -23.92 13.43
N SER A 124 -20.12 -22.83 14.12
CA SER A 124 -20.23 -21.49 13.54
C SER A 124 -18.98 -20.67 13.82
N VAL A 125 -18.66 -19.77 12.90
CA VAL A 125 -17.56 -18.81 13.03
C VAL A 125 -18.05 -17.41 12.72
N ILE A 126 -17.44 -16.41 13.37
CA ILE A 126 -17.66 -15.02 13.08
C ILE A 126 -16.58 -14.59 12.07
N GLN A 127 -17.01 -14.19 10.88
CA GLN A 127 -16.12 -13.58 9.88
C GLN A 127 -16.20 -12.07 10.00
N ILE A 128 -15.05 -11.40 10.22
CA ILE A 128 -14.93 -9.94 10.24
C ILE A 128 -13.96 -9.53 9.14
N CYS A 129 -14.46 -8.78 8.15
CA CYS A 129 -13.65 -8.20 7.09
C CYS A 129 -13.44 -6.70 7.39
N ARG A 130 -12.18 -6.26 7.35
CA ARG A 130 -11.77 -4.88 7.67
C ARG A 130 -10.90 -4.30 6.56
N ALA A 131 -11.13 -3.02 6.28
CA ALA A 131 -10.23 -2.19 5.50
C ALA A 131 -9.38 -1.34 6.45
N ARG A 132 -8.06 -1.35 6.28
CA ARG A 132 -7.15 -0.51 7.03
C ARG A 132 -6.52 0.52 6.12
N ARG A 133 -6.55 1.78 6.54
CA ARG A 133 -5.99 2.90 5.81
C ARG A 133 -4.87 3.55 6.62
N ILE A 134 -3.96 4.19 5.90
CA ILE A 134 -2.93 5.05 6.46
C ILE A 134 -2.98 6.34 5.65
N ASP A 135 -3.22 7.48 6.29
CA ASP A 135 -3.43 8.79 5.66
C ASP A 135 -4.46 8.69 4.53
N GLU A 136 -5.65 8.16 4.84
CA GLU A 136 -6.79 7.92 3.94
C GLU A 136 -6.55 6.89 2.83
N ARG A 137 -5.33 6.38 2.66
CA ARG A 137 -5.00 5.40 1.63
C ARG A 137 -5.22 3.99 2.13
N LEU A 138 -5.97 3.17 1.37
CA LEU A 138 -6.15 1.75 1.65
C LEU A 138 -4.81 1.01 1.52
N VAL A 139 -4.38 0.37 2.60
CA VAL A 139 -3.12 -0.39 2.64
C VAL A 139 -3.32 -1.88 2.90
N LEU A 140 -4.43 -2.26 3.52
CA LEU A 140 -4.70 -3.65 3.87
C LEU A 140 -6.20 -3.92 3.90
N TYR A 141 -6.61 -4.99 3.24
CA TYR A 141 -7.92 -5.60 3.41
C TYR A 141 -7.72 -6.99 4.00
N VAL A 142 -8.35 -7.25 5.13
CA VAL A 142 -8.19 -8.51 5.88
C VAL A 142 -9.54 -9.04 6.33
N CYS A 143 -9.75 -10.35 6.12
CA CYS A 143 -10.87 -11.07 6.69
C CYS A 143 -10.35 -12.06 7.74
N LEU A 144 -10.88 -11.95 8.94
CA LEU A 144 -10.51 -12.76 10.08
C LEU A 144 -11.68 -13.67 10.44
N LEU A 145 -11.36 -14.88 10.86
CA LEU A 145 -12.34 -15.83 11.37
C LEU A 145 -12.10 -16.02 12.86
N TYR A 146 -13.15 -15.89 13.64
CA TYR A 146 -13.14 -16.07 15.09
C TYR A 146 -14.11 -17.20 15.46
N THR A 147 -13.75 -17.96 16.47
CA THR A 147 -14.67 -18.87 17.15
C THR A 147 -15.50 -18.10 18.18
N SER A 148 -16.65 -18.63 18.62
CA SER A 148 -17.47 -18.03 19.65
C SER A 148 -16.71 -17.84 20.98
N ASP A 149 -15.81 -18.75 21.30
CA ASP A 149 -15.01 -18.72 22.53
C ASP A 149 -13.93 -17.62 22.53
N ALA A 150 -13.50 -17.17 21.35
CA ALA A 150 -12.54 -16.06 21.22
C ALA A 150 -13.15 -14.68 21.49
N ALA A 151 -14.47 -14.57 21.63
CA ALA A 151 -15.14 -13.32 21.93
C ALA A 151 -15.02 -12.93 23.41
N ASP A 152 -14.77 -13.90 24.30
CA ASP A 152 -14.63 -13.68 25.75
C ASP A 152 -13.18 -13.28 26.16
N ASP A 153 -12.19 -13.50 25.32
CA ASP A 153 -10.76 -13.34 25.64
C ASP A 153 -10.11 -12.08 25.03
N THR A 154 -10.87 -11.09 24.58
CA THR A 154 -10.30 -9.82 24.10
C THR A 154 -10.20 -8.81 25.22
N PRO A 155 -9.02 -8.59 25.82
CA PRO A 155 -8.78 -7.36 26.54
C PRO A 155 -8.79 -6.19 25.56
N CYS A 156 -9.53 -5.15 25.91
CA CYS A 156 -9.65 -3.88 25.18
C CYS A 156 -8.31 -3.22 24.87
#